data_fb06f49b48024bb1684676a0f6c326ca
#
_entry.id   fb06f49b48024bb1684676a0f6c326ca
#
_cell.length_a   1.000
_cell.length_b   1.000
_cell.length_c   1.000
_cell.angle_alpha   90.00
_cell.angle_beta   90.00
_cell.angle_gamma   90.00
#
_symmetry.space_group_name_H-M   'P 1'
#
loop_
_entity.id
_entity.type
_entity.pdbx_description
1 polymer ?
#
loop_
_entity_poly.entity_id
_entity_poly.type
_entity_poly.pdbx_seq_one_letter_code
_entity_poly.pdbx_strand_id
1 'polypeptide(L)'
;MMNFNIQLFADAQTNTTGTMSVEMKTFYEKRLIDQAEPRLVHDQFADYYPVPQNGGKTIEFRKYDSLPKASTPLTEGVTPNGQALNVTSITSDLHQYGGWTPLTDVLQMTAIDNNVVQATRVLASQAGRTMDSITRDVLAGGTNVIYAPKLGADGTETAVTSRKALDKSCTLTPKLFFQAAAQLGAMNADPIGDSYVAIIHPYAAYDLKTCKEFMEVHKYADPDTMFRGEIGKLGNIRFIETSEAKIWKDDTCPTGLAAVSYTHLTL
;
A
#
# COMPACT_ATOMS: atom_id res chain seq x y z
N MET A 1 29.22 -11.96 -78.15
CA MET A 1 27.98 -12.36 -77.44
C MET A 1 28.29 -12.22 -75.96
N MET A 2 27.75 -11.17 -75.32
CA MET A 2 27.85 -11.05 -73.87
C MET A 2 26.83 -11.96 -73.24
N ASN A 3 27.28 -13.01 -72.56
CA ASN A 3 26.39 -13.81 -71.74
C ASN A 3 26.10 -12.99 -70.44
N PHE A 4 24.94 -12.41 -70.39
CA PHE A 4 24.39 -11.90 -69.19
C PHE A 4 23.99 -13.06 -68.29
N ASN A 5 24.69 -13.28 -67.20
CA ASN A 5 24.39 -14.30 -66.24
C ASN A 5 23.23 -13.79 -65.33
N ILE A 6 22.01 -14.04 -65.71
CA ILE A 6 20.79 -13.63 -65.02
C ILE A 6 20.68 -14.31 -63.63
N GLN A 7 21.44 -15.35 -63.38
CA GLN A 7 21.44 -15.99 -62.06
C GLN A 7 22.09 -15.18 -60.95
N LEU A 8 22.92 -14.17 -61.27
CA LEU A 8 23.54 -13.32 -60.29
C LEU A 8 22.53 -12.43 -59.54
N PHE A 9 21.32 -12.28 -60.09
CA PHE A 9 20.24 -11.48 -59.44
C PHE A 9 19.22 -12.36 -58.70
N ALA A 10 19.22 -13.67 -58.91
CA ALA A 10 18.22 -14.55 -58.31
C ALA A 10 18.52 -14.91 -56.85
N ASP A 11 19.79 -14.98 -56.43
CA ASP A 11 20.15 -15.37 -55.05
C ASP A 11 20.36 -14.18 -54.11
N ALA A 12 20.56 -12.97 -54.63
CA ALA A 12 20.91 -11.80 -53.82
C ALA A 12 19.74 -10.94 -53.38
N GLN A 13 18.53 -11.17 -53.88
CA GLN A 13 17.39 -10.24 -53.63
C GLN A 13 16.03 -10.92 -53.43
N THR A 14 16.00 -12.17 -53.03
CA THR A 14 14.74 -12.72 -52.49
C THR A 14 14.52 -12.13 -51.11
N ASN A 15 13.79 -11.02 -51.07
CA ASN A 15 13.26 -10.48 -49.84
C ASN A 15 12.24 -11.46 -49.29
N THR A 16 12.72 -12.40 -48.45
CA THR A 16 11.85 -13.25 -47.65
C THR A 16 11.37 -12.46 -46.43
N THR A 17 10.21 -12.80 -45.88
CA THR A 17 9.69 -12.26 -44.61
C THR A 17 10.72 -12.35 -43.48
N GLY A 18 11.77 -13.18 -43.61
CA GLY A 18 12.89 -13.29 -42.67
C GLY A 18 14.02 -12.27 -42.85
N THR A 19 14.16 -11.70 -44.06
CA THR A 19 15.27 -10.78 -44.43
C THR A 19 14.81 -9.33 -44.58
N MET A 20 13.52 -9.07 -44.58
CA MET A 20 13.00 -7.71 -44.61
C MET A 20 13.24 -7.00 -43.27
N SER A 21 13.50 -5.72 -43.36
CA SER A 21 13.73 -4.84 -42.21
C SER A 21 12.59 -4.96 -41.20
N VAL A 22 12.84 -4.55 -40.01
CA VAL A 22 11.91 -4.54 -38.86
C VAL A 22 10.52 -3.96 -39.21
N GLU A 23 10.45 -3.11 -40.24
CA GLU A 23 9.23 -2.46 -40.71
C GLU A 23 8.18 -3.44 -41.26
N MET A 24 8.57 -4.60 -41.80
CA MET A 24 7.62 -5.57 -42.33
C MET A 24 7.38 -6.78 -41.41
N LYS A 25 8.16 -6.92 -40.35
CA LYS A 25 8.03 -8.04 -39.43
C LYS A 25 6.92 -7.86 -38.41
N THR A 26 6.50 -6.63 -38.13
CA THR A 26 5.56 -6.33 -37.08
C THR A 26 4.58 -5.27 -37.55
N PHE A 27 3.29 -5.58 -37.55
CA PHE A 27 2.27 -4.57 -37.70
C PHE A 27 2.30 -3.68 -36.46
N TYR A 28 2.71 -2.44 -36.60
CA TYR A 28 2.73 -1.48 -35.54
C TYR A 28 1.32 -0.93 -35.34
N GLU A 29 0.63 -1.42 -34.34
CA GLU A 29 -0.61 -0.79 -33.94
C GLU A 29 -0.27 0.49 -33.18
N LYS A 30 -0.82 1.63 -33.63
CA LYS A 30 -0.62 2.95 -32.99
C LYS A 30 -1.25 3.04 -31.60
N ARG A 31 -2.00 2.02 -31.19
CA ARG A 31 -2.63 1.97 -29.88
C ARG A 31 -1.66 1.44 -28.85
N LEU A 32 -1.20 2.32 -27.98
CA LEU A 32 -0.39 1.92 -26.82
C LEU A 32 -1.25 1.16 -25.84
N ILE A 33 -0.72 0.03 -25.36
CA ILE A 33 -1.33 -0.74 -24.29
C ILE A 33 -0.93 -0.05 -22.99
N ASP A 34 -1.91 0.42 -22.27
CA ASP A 34 -1.70 0.99 -20.94
C ASP A 34 -1.34 -0.12 -19.95
N GLN A 35 -0.28 0.08 -19.19
CA GLN A 35 0.08 -0.82 -18.12
C GLN A 35 -0.93 -0.66 -16.98
N ALA A 36 -1.39 -1.79 -16.43
CA ALA A 36 -2.20 -1.76 -15.22
C ALA A 36 -1.40 -1.19 -14.05
N GLU A 37 -1.92 -0.14 -13.43
CA GLU A 37 -1.26 0.53 -12.31
C GLU A 37 -1.95 0.17 -10.99
N PRO A 38 -1.19 0.07 -9.90
CA PRO A 38 -1.77 -0.19 -8.59
C PRO A 38 -2.61 1.01 -8.13
N ARG A 39 -3.65 0.72 -7.38
CA ARG A 39 -4.48 1.75 -6.77
C ARG A 39 -3.74 2.37 -5.59
N LEU A 40 -3.53 3.68 -5.61
CA LEU A 40 -2.93 4.46 -4.54
C LEU A 40 -3.96 4.72 -3.44
N VAL A 41 -3.62 4.43 -2.20
CA VAL A 41 -4.61 4.40 -1.12
C VAL A 41 -4.08 4.99 0.19
N HIS A 42 -2.78 4.85 0.50
CA HIS A 42 -2.26 5.07 1.84
C HIS A 42 -2.31 6.53 2.30
N ASP A 43 -2.22 7.49 1.37
CA ASP A 43 -2.24 8.92 1.65
C ASP A 43 -3.66 9.52 1.78
N GLN A 44 -4.69 8.79 1.32
CA GLN A 44 -6.09 9.28 1.32
C GLN A 44 -6.68 9.50 2.72
N PHE A 45 -6.10 8.87 3.73
CA PHE A 45 -6.57 8.87 5.11
C PHE A 45 -5.69 9.67 6.06
N ALA A 46 -4.69 10.37 5.53
CA ALA A 46 -3.78 11.21 6.29
C ALA A 46 -4.21 12.68 6.24
N ASP A 47 -3.99 13.40 7.33
CA ASP A 47 -4.18 14.84 7.35
C ASP A 47 -3.03 15.55 6.63
N TYR A 48 -3.37 16.52 5.80
CA TYR A 48 -2.42 17.29 5.03
C TYR A 48 -2.09 18.64 5.69
N TYR A 49 -0.83 18.84 6.03
CA TYR A 49 -0.32 20.10 6.57
C TYR A 49 0.65 20.76 5.58
N PRO A 50 0.27 21.86 4.93
CA PRO A 50 1.16 22.57 4.03
C PRO A 50 2.28 23.27 4.79
N VAL A 51 3.50 23.12 4.30
CA VAL A 51 4.66 23.83 4.85
C VAL A 51 4.66 25.27 4.34
N PRO A 52 4.75 26.30 5.19
CA PRO A 52 4.85 27.67 4.75
C PRO A 52 6.18 27.92 4.01
N GLN A 53 6.13 28.83 3.02
CA GLN A 53 7.36 29.25 2.31
C GLN A 53 8.37 29.82 3.33
N ASN A 54 9.63 29.41 3.19
CA ASN A 54 10.74 29.77 4.07
C ASN A 54 10.61 29.24 5.53
N GLY A 55 9.76 28.23 5.76
CA GLY A 55 9.55 27.63 7.09
C GLY A 55 10.61 26.64 7.55
N GLY A 56 11.70 26.45 6.78
CA GLY A 56 12.75 25.48 7.11
C GLY A 56 12.45 24.06 6.61
N LYS A 57 13.29 23.09 6.98
CA LYS A 57 13.18 21.67 6.59
C LYS A 57 12.45 20.81 7.61
N THR A 58 12.32 21.28 8.84
CA THR A 58 11.77 20.52 9.96
C THR A 58 10.47 21.13 10.42
N ILE A 59 9.45 20.31 10.56
CA ILE A 59 8.16 20.70 11.15
C ILE A 59 8.10 20.09 12.54
N GLU A 60 7.72 20.89 13.53
CA GLU A 60 7.51 20.47 14.90
C GLU A 60 6.03 20.53 15.26
N PHE A 61 5.48 19.40 15.67
CA PHE A 61 4.13 19.28 16.22
C PHE A 61 4.23 19.16 17.73
N ARG A 62 3.38 19.90 18.47
CA ARG A 62 3.33 19.87 19.92
C ARG A 62 2.08 19.14 20.39
N LYS A 63 2.28 18.18 21.27
CA LYS A 63 1.21 17.44 21.92
C LYS A 63 1.25 17.74 23.42
N TYR A 64 0.09 18.09 23.96
CA TYR A 64 -0.09 18.19 25.41
C TYR A 64 -0.59 16.87 25.95
N ASP A 65 0.07 16.39 26.99
CA ASP A 65 -0.35 15.17 27.67
C ASP A 65 -1.61 15.44 28.50
N SER A 66 -2.50 14.45 28.56
CA SER A 66 -3.71 14.57 29.38
C SER A 66 -3.35 14.65 30.85
N LEU A 67 -4.00 15.55 31.58
CA LEU A 67 -3.85 15.61 33.04
C LEU A 67 -4.50 14.38 33.69
N PRO A 68 -3.94 13.91 34.84
CA PRO A 68 -4.55 12.84 35.60
C PRO A 68 -5.96 13.24 36.09
N LYS A 69 -6.84 12.26 36.21
CA LYS A 69 -8.21 12.51 36.70
C LYS A 69 -8.19 13.08 38.10
N ALA A 70 -8.89 14.20 38.32
CA ALA A 70 -9.07 14.81 39.64
C ALA A 70 -10.16 14.07 40.42
N SER A 71 -9.83 12.86 40.93
CA SER A 71 -10.78 11.98 41.63
C SER A 71 -10.88 12.22 43.14
N THR A 72 -10.02 13.11 43.67
CA THR A 72 -10.03 13.40 45.11
C THR A 72 -10.98 14.58 45.39
N PRO A 73 -11.98 14.43 46.28
CA PRO A 73 -12.83 15.51 46.68
C PRO A 73 -12.03 16.66 47.31
N LEU A 74 -12.39 17.90 46.99
CA LEU A 74 -11.77 19.09 47.55
C LEU A 74 -12.22 19.28 49.01
N THR A 75 -11.28 19.67 49.88
CA THR A 75 -11.60 20.05 51.25
C THR A 75 -11.87 21.55 51.32
N GLU A 76 -12.94 21.95 51.97
CA GLU A 76 -13.32 23.34 52.12
C GLU A 76 -12.19 24.16 52.77
N GLY A 77 -11.83 25.28 52.19
CA GLY A 77 -10.76 26.19 52.69
C GLY A 77 -9.33 25.73 52.34
N VAL A 78 -9.13 24.60 51.64
CA VAL A 78 -7.79 24.10 51.24
C VAL A 78 -7.62 24.21 49.72
N THR A 79 -6.59 24.93 49.28
CA THR A 79 -6.25 24.97 47.86
C THR A 79 -5.53 23.68 47.45
N PRO A 80 -6.02 22.97 46.43
CA PRO A 80 -5.34 21.72 45.98
C PRO A 80 -3.97 22.05 45.36
N ASN A 81 -3.10 21.05 45.32
CA ASN A 81 -1.81 21.15 44.65
C ASN A 81 -2.02 21.38 43.14
N GLY A 82 -1.25 22.28 42.55
CA GLY A 82 -1.25 22.54 41.12
C GLY A 82 -0.72 21.35 40.35
N GLN A 83 -1.23 21.15 39.13
CA GLN A 83 -0.76 20.14 38.19
C GLN A 83 0.07 20.81 37.10
N ALA A 84 1.20 20.19 36.71
CA ALA A 84 2.05 20.68 35.64
C ALA A 84 1.55 20.20 34.28
N LEU A 85 1.59 21.07 33.29
CA LEU A 85 1.32 20.72 31.89
C LEU A 85 2.61 20.18 31.26
N ASN A 86 2.57 18.95 30.77
CA ASN A 86 3.66 18.36 30.02
C ASN A 86 3.38 18.53 28.52
N VAL A 87 4.42 18.95 27.80
CA VAL A 87 4.37 19.14 26.33
C VAL A 87 5.40 18.22 25.71
N THR A 88 4.95 17.39 24.80
CA THR A 88 5.82 16.53 24.00
C THR A 88 5.89 17.07 22.58
N SER A 89 7.08 17.23 22.00
CA SER A 89 7.26 17.63 20.63
C SER A 89 7.55 16.44 19.73
N ILE A 90 6.91 16.42 18.56
CA ILE A 90 7.16 15.44 17.50
C ILE A 90 7.69 16.22 16.30
N THR A 91 8.92 15.92 15.89
CA THR A 91 9.57 16.57 14.75
C THR A 91 9.51 15.67 13.53
N SER A 92 9.28 16.26 12.36
CA SER A 92 9.32 15.58 11.07
C SER A 92 10.18 16.39 10.10
N ASP A 93 11.10 15.71 9.44
CA ASP A 93 11.98 16.31 8.44
C ASP A 93 11.40 16.14 7.03
N LEU A 94 11.54 17.20 6.22
CA LEU A 94 11.11 17.21 4.83
C LEU A 94 12.18 16.59 3.95
N HIS A 95 11.77 15.60 3.16
CA HIS A 95 12.60 14.97 2.14
C HIS A 95 12.05 15.25 0.75
N GLN A 96 12.94 15.43 -0.22
CA GLN A 96 12.56 15.60 -1.60
C GLN A 96 12.84 14.31 -2.37
N TYR A 97 11.83 13.84 -3.10
CA TYR A 97 11.92 12.67 -3.96
C TYR A 97 11.66 13.07 -5.41
N GLY A 98 12.35 12.44 -6.35
CA GLY A 98 12.16 12.72 -7.76
C GLY A 98 12.92 11.76 -8.66
N GLY A 99 12.47 11.66 -9.90
CA GLY A 99 13.12 10.92 -10.97
C GLY A 99 13.15 11.76 -12.24
N TRP A 100 14.03 11.43 -13.17
CA TRP A 100 14.12 12.06 -14.46
C TRP A 100 14.46 11.05 -15.55
N THR A 101 13.97 11.30 -16.76
CA THR A 101 14.22 10.45 -17.92
C THR A 101 14.82 11.32 -19.02
N PRO A 102 16.08 11.11 -19.44
CA PRO A 102 16.66 11.84 -20.55
C PRO A 102 16.07 11.38 -21.89
N LEU A 103 15.70 12.32 -22.73
CA LEU A 103 15.24 12.07 -24.10
C LEU A 103 16.15 12.86 -25.04
N THR A 104 16.70 12.20 -26.08
CA THR A 104 17.54 12.85 -27.08
C THR A 104 16.70 13.44 -28.20
N ASP A 105 17.20 14.49 -28.83
CA ASP A 105 16.54 15.15 -29.95
C ASP A 105 16.33 14.21 -31.14
N VAL A 106 17.33 13.35 -31.40
CA VAL A 106 17.25 12.33 -32.45
C VAL A 106 16.11 11.35 -32.19
N LEU A 107 15.92 10.92 -30.93
CA LEU A 107 14.81 10.05 -30.56
C LEU A 107 13.45 10.73 -30.79
N GLN A 108 13.35 12.02 -30.48
CA GLN A 108 12.10 12.76 -30.70
C GLN A 108 11.77 12.92 -32.17
N MET A 109 12.80 13.06 -33.05
CA MET A 109 12.61 13.20 -34.50
C MET A 109 12.31 11.88 -35.20
N THR A 110 12.82 10.76 -34.70
CA THR A 110 12.76 9.44 -35.36
C THR A 110 11.70 8.52 -34.79
N ALA A 111 11.21 8.78 -33.59
CA ALA A 111 10.21 7.94 -32.94
C ALA A 111 8.83 8.10 -33.60
N ILE A 112 8.12 7.00 -33.76
CA ILE A 112 6.75 6.97 -34.29
C ILE A 112 5.77 7.55 -33.26
N ASP A 113 6.03 7.32 -31.97
CA ASP A 113 5.19 7.77 -30.86
C ASP A 113 5.74 9.05 -30.21
N ASN A 114 4.83 9.82 -29.60
CA ASN A 114 5.24 11.00 -28.82
C ASN A 114 5.84 10.58 -27.47
N ASN A 115 7.14 10.30 -27.46
CA ASN A 115 7.88 9.84 -26.29
C ASN A 115 7.85 10.82 -25.12
N VAL A 116 7.71 12.12 -25.35
CA VAL A 116 7.62 13.14 -24.30
C VAL A 116 6.34 12.95 -23.48
N VAL A 117 5.22 12.75 -24.18
CA VAL A 117 3.92 12.52 -23.51
C VAL A 117 3.93 11.21 -22.73
N GLN A 118 4.50 10.15 -23.32
CA GLN A 118 4.60 8.86 -22.62
C GLN A 118 5.53 8.91 -21.43
N ALA A 119 6.69 9.54 -21.56
CA ALA A 119 7.62 9.73 -20.44
C ALA A 119 6.97 10.54 -19.29
N THR A 120 6.24 11.60 -19.63
CA THR A 120 5.52 12.40 -18.62
C THR A 120 4.48 11.57 -17.89
N ARG A 121 3.73 10.73 -18.60
CA ARG A 121 2.73 9.83 -18.00
C ARG A 121 3.37 8.81 -17.05
N VAL A 122 4.43 8.15 -17.51
CA VAL A 122 5.15 7.15 -16.69
C VAL A 122 5.80 7.80 -15.46
N LEU A 123 6.38 8.99 -15.61
CA LEU A 123 6.96 9.74 -14.48
C LEU A 123 5.88 10.20 -13.48
N ALA A 124 4.71 10.61 -13.95
CA ALA A 124 3.60 10.97 -13.06
C ALA A 124 3.12 9.75 -12.25
N SER A 125 2.97 8.60 -12.89
CA SER A 125 2.66 7.33 -12.21
C SER A 125 3.74 6.94 -11.20
N GLN A 126 5.01 7.05 -11.57
CA GLN A 126 6.13 6.80 -10.65
C GLN A 126 6.06 7.72 -9.42
N ALA A 127 5.80 9.01 -9.62
CA ALA A 127 5.68 9.96 -8.51
C ALA A 127 4.57 9.57 -7.54
N GLY A 128 3.38 9.24 -8.04
CA GLY A 128 2.24 8.79 -7.22
C GLY A 128 2.59 7.53 -6.41
N ARG A 129 3.11 6.49 -7.06
CA ARG A 129 3.52 5.24 -6.39
C ARG A 129 4.63 5.45 -5.36
N THR A 130 5.56 6.36 -5.63
CA THR A 130 6.63 6.70 -4.68
C THR A 130 6.06 7.31 -3.41
N MET A 131 5.16 8.29 -3.54
CA MET A 131 4.50 8.92 -2.39
C MET A 131 3.70 7.91 -1.57
N ASP A 132 2.87 7.11 -2.23
CA ASP A 132 2.08 6.07 -1.58
C ASP A 132 2.95 5.04 -0.84
N SER A 133 4.07 4.61 -1.46
CA SER A 133 5.01 3.66 -0.87
C SER A 133 5.72 4.23 0.36
N ILE A 134 6.10 5.52 0.33
CA ILE A 134 6.75 6.19 1.46
C ILE A 134 5.76 6.29 2.63
N THR A 135 4.53 6.74 2.37
CA THR A 135 3.47 6.81 3.39
C THR A 135 3.20 5.44 3.98
N ARG A 136 3.06 4.41 3.15
CA ARG A 136 2.92 3.02 3.58
C ARG A 136 4.06 2.57 4.50
N ASP A 137 5.30 2.87 4.15
CA ASP A 137 6.47 2.41 4.91
C ASP A 137 6.58 3.11 6.26
N VAL A 138 6.20 4.38 6.35
CA VAL A 138 6.07 5.11 7.61
C VAL A 138 4.99 4.48 8.50
N LEU A 139 3.82 4.21 7.94
CA LEU A 139 2.71 3.56 8.65
C LEU A 139 3.10 2.15 9.15
N ALA A 140 3.76 1.37 8.29
CA ALA A 140 4.21 0.01 8.63
C ALA A 140 5.37 -0.02 9.64
N GLY A 141 6.05 1.10 9.86
CA GLY A 141 7.13 1.26 10.84
C GLY A 141 6.64 1.47 12.28
N GLY A 142 5.34 1.58 12.51
CA GLY A 142 4.76 1.77 13.84
C GLY A 142 5.04 0.62 14.81
N THR A 143 4.98 0.91 16.11
CA THR A 143 5.24 -0.07 17.18
C THR A 143 4.00 -0.84 17.64
N ASN A 144 2.80 -0.33 17.33
CA ASN A 144 1.53 -0.98 17.66
C ASN A 144 1.23 -2.07 16.62
N VAL A 145 1.69 -3.28 16.87
CA VAL A 145 1.56 -4.42 15.94
C VAL A 145 0.88 -5.59 16.64
N ILE A 146 -0.14 -6.14 16.00
CA ILE A 146 -0.79 -7.38 16.41
C ILE A 146 -0.36 -8.48 15.44
N TYR A 147 0.13 -9.58 15.98
CA TYR A 147 0.48 -10.76 15.19
C TYR A 147 -0.63 -11.78 15.22
N ALA A 148 -0.89 -12.42 14.07
CA ALA A 148 -1.83 -13.52 14.02
C ALA A 148 -1.34 -14.67 14.91
N PRO A 149 -2.20 -15.25 15.77
CA PRO A 149 -1.82 -16.37 16.61
C PRO A 149 -1.56 -17.62 15.77
N LYS A 150 -0.75 -18.52 16.28
CA LYS A 150 -0.60 -19.86 15.72
C LYS A 150 -1.84 -20.70 16.05
N LEU A 151 -2.42 -21.31 15.03
CA LEU A 151 -3.51 -22.26 15.20
C LEU A 151 -2.93 -23.68 15.32
N GLY A 152 -3.08 -24.29 16.50
CA GLY A 152 -2.77 -25.70 16.70
C GLY A 152 -3.78 -26.62 16.01
N ALA A 153 -3.41 -27.87 15.80
CA ALA A 153 -4.30 -28.88 15.23
C ALA A 153 -5.61 -29.08 16.03
N ASP A 154 -5.54 -28.77 17.33
CA ASP A 154 -6.67 -28.86 18.26
C ASP A 154 -7.50 -27.58 18.33
N GLY A 155 -7.24 -26.60 17.44
CA GLY A 155 -7.89 -25.30 17.47
C GLY A 155 -7.41 -24.36 18.57
N THR A 156 -6.35 -24.73 19.30
CA THR A 156 -5.75 -23.85 20.32
C THR A 156 -4.98 -22.71 19.69
N GLU A 157 -5.21 -21.49 20.17
CA GLU A 157 -4.50 -20.29 19.72
C GLU A 157 -3.28 -20.04 20.61
N THR A 158 -2.10 -19.99 20.02
CA THR A 158 -0.88 -19.60 20.72
C THR A 158 -0.44 -18.21 20.27
N ALA A 159 -0.29 -17.29 21.22
CA ALA A 159 0.11 -15.92 20.93
C ALA A 159 1.52 -15.84 20.32
N VAL A 160 1.67 -14.98 19.33
CA VAL A 160 2.94 -14.69 18.66
C VAL A 160 3.34 -13.25 18.99
N THR A 161 4.58 -13.06 19.40
CA THR A 161 5.10 -11.75 19.86
C THR A 161 6.07 -11.10 18.87
N SER A 162 6.47 -11.81 17.83
CA SER A 162 7.42 -11.31 16.83
C SER A 162 7.13 -11.83 15.44
N ARG A 163 7.51 -11.06 14.41
CA ARG A 163 7.35 -11.47 13.02
C ARG A 163 8.08 -12.76 12.69
N LYS A 164 9.27 -12.97 13.24
CA LYS A 164 10.07 -14.20 13.02
C LYS A 164 9.41 -15.47 13.56
N ALA A 165 8.51 -15.33 14.50
CA ALA A 165 7.81 -16.46 15.11
C ALA A 165 6.53 -16.87 14.37
N LEU A 166 6.12 -16.14 13.32
CA LEU A 166 4.98 -16.50 12.48
C LEU A 166 5.27 -17.80 11.70
N ASP A 167 4.24 -18.54 11.37
CA ASP A 167 4.31 -19.71 10.49
C ASP A 167 3.08 -19.79 9.57
N LYS A 168 2.96 -20.86 8.80
CA LYS A 168 1.85 -21.05 7.85
C LYS A 168 0.47 -21.19 8.52
N SER A 169 0.42 -21.47 9.82
CA SER A 169 -0.84 -21.58 10.57
C SER A 169 -1.37 -20.21 11.03
N CYS A 170 -0.52 -19.17 10.98
CA CYS A 170 -0.89 -17.81 11.35
C CYS A 170 -1.67 -17.15 10.22
N THR A 171 -2.97 -17.36 10.17
CA THR A 171 -3.86 -16.78 9.15
C THR A 171 -4.63 -15.58 9.69
N LEU A 172 -5.03 -14.69 8.78
CA LEU A 172 -5.83 -13.53 9.11
C LEU A 172 -7.29 -13.97 9.33
N THR A 173 -7.85 -13.63 10.50
CA THR A 173 -9.21 -13.99 10.89
C THR A 173 -10.04 -12.75 11.22
N PRO A 174 -11.38 -12.79 11.08
CA PRO A 174 -12.27 -11.71 11.50
C PRO A 174 -12.09 -11.31 12.96
N LYS A 175 -11.79 -12.27 13.83
CA LYS A 175 -11.52 -12.04 15.26
C LYS A 175 -10.39 -11.07 15.52
N LEU A 176 -9.29 -11.15 14.73
CA LEU A 176 -8.15 -10.23 14.84
C LEU A 176 -8.54 -8.79 14.51
N PHE A 177 -9.39 -8.59 13.54
CA PHE A 177 -9.87 -7.25 13.19
C PHE A 177 -10.73 -6.67 14.31
N PHE A 178 -11.62 -7.44 14.90
CA PHE A 178 -12.41 -6.98 16.05
C PHE A 178 -11.50 -6.67 17.25
N GLN A 179 -10.48 -7.48 17.47
CA GLN A 179 -9.48 -7.22 18.52
C GLN A 179 -8.71 -5.92 18.25
N ALA A 180 -8.29 -5.69 17.01
CA ALA A 180 -7.60 -4.46 16.64
C ALA A 180 -8.50 -3.23 16.80
N ALA A 181 -9.75 -3.29 16.36
CA ALA A 181 -10.71 -2.21 16.55
C ALA A 181 -10.99 -1.93 18.04
N ALA A 182 -11.08 -2.98 18.86
CA ALA A 182 -11.25 -2.84 20.31
C ALA A 182 -10.03 -2.16 20.96
N GLN A 183 -8.80 -2.49 20.52
CA GLN A 183 -7.58 -1.81 21.01
C GLN A 183 -7.56 -0.34 20.62
N LEU A 184 -7.92 0.01 19.37
CA LEU A 184 -8.02 1.39 18.94
C LEU A 184 -9.05 2.16 19.77
N GLY A 185 -10.23 1.59 20.01
CA GLY A 185 -11.25 2.18 20.87
C GLY A 185 -10.78 2.34 22.33
N ALA A 186 -10.01 1.38 22.86
CA ALA A 186 -9.43 1.49 24.19
C ALA A 186 -8.36 2.59 24.32
N MET A 187 -7.69 2.92 23.20
CA MET A 187 -6.76 4.05 23.10
C MET A 187 -7.47 5.40 22.87
N ASN A 188 -8.80 5.43 22.84
CA ASN A 188 -9.62 6.58 22.49
C ASN A 188 -9.29 7.13 21.11
N ALA A 189 -9.01 6.26 20.16
CA ALA A 189 -8.77 6.63 18.78
C ALA A 189 -10.11 6.80 18.06
N ASP A 190 -10.36 7.99 17.50
CA ASP A 190 -11.58 8.26 16.77
C ASP A 190 -11.56 7.58 15.39
N PRO A 191 -12.66 6.93 14.99
CA PRO A 191 -12.77 6.35 13.66
C PRO A 191 -12.87 7.42 12.58
N ILE A 192 -12.44 7.13 11.36
CA ILE A 192 -12.59 7.99 10.19
C ILE A 192 -14.05 7.91 9.70
N GLY A 193 -14.86 8.91 10.06
CA GLY A 193 -16.31 8.86 9.85
C GLY A 193 -16.96 7.80 10.75
N ASP A 194 -17.60 6.79 10.14
CA ASP A 194 -18.33 5.75 10.87
C ASP A 194 -17.52 4.46 11.12
N SER A 195 -16.27 4.39 10.66
CA SER A 195 -15.51 3.15 10.70
C SER A 195 -14.02 3.35 10.64
N TYR A 196 -13.28 2.41 11.23
CA TYR A 196 -11.85 2.28 10.99
C TYR A 196 -11.60 1.78 9.57
N VAL A 197 -10.47 2.18 8.98
CA VAL A 197 -10.09 1.76 7.63
C VAL A 197 -8.99 0.73 7.72
N ALA A 198 -9.20 -0.44 7.12
CA ALA A 198 -8.21 -1.49 7.01
C ALA A 198 -7.69 -1.59 5.58
N ILE A 199 -6.40 -1.34 5.38
CA ILE A 199 -5.74 -1.49 4.09
C ILE A 199 -5.11 -2.87 4.04
N ILE A 200 -5.50 -3.69 3.07
CA ILE A 200 -5.09 -5.08 2.96
C ILE A 200 -4.57 -5.41 1.56
N HIS A 201 -3.67 -6.39 1.51
CA HIS A 201 -3.18 -6.95 0.26
C HIS A 201 -4.21 -7.94 -0.33
N PRO A 202 -4.34 -8.10 -1.67
CA PRO A 202 -5.25 -9.04 -2.30
C PRO A 202 -5.15 -10.48 -1.79
N TYR A 203 -3.97 -10.96 -1.45
CA TYR A 203 -3.80 -12.30 -0.86
C TYR A 203 -4.41 -12.39 0.55
N ALA A 204 -4.24 -11.36 1.37
CA ALA A 204 -4.88 -11.32 2.70
C ALA A 204 -6.40 -11.18 2.59
N ALA A 205 -6.87 -10.46 1.57
CA ALA A 205 -8.28 -10.37 1.23
C ALA A 205 -8.87 -11.74 0.85
N TYR A 206 -8.11 -12.53 0.07
CA TYR A 206 -8.51 -13.89 -0.30
C TYR A 206 -8.63 -14.79 0.94
N ASP A 207 -7.65 -14.78 1.84
CA ASP A 207 -7.69 -15.55 3.08
C ASP A 207 -8.88 -15.16 3.95
N LEU A 208 -9.18 -13.87 4.06
CA LEU A 208 -10.33 -13.37 4.80
C LEU A 208 -11.66 -13.84 4.17
N LYS A 209 -11.80 -13.73 2.85
CA LYS A 209 -13.02 -14.15 2.11
C LYS A 209 -13.27 -15.65 2.20
N THR A 210 -12.22 -16.47 2.31
CA THR A 210 -12.33 -17.93 2.42
C THR A 210 -12.57 -18.42 3.86
N CYS A 211 -12.44 -17.54 4.86
CA CYS A 211 -12.73 -17.87 6.25
C CYS A 211 -14.22 -18.19 6.45
N LYS A 212 -14.52 -19.29 7.16
CA LYS A 212 -15.89 -19.74 7.39
C LYS A 212 -16.75 -18.70 8.11
N GLU A 213 -16.18 -18.04 9.10
CA GLU A 213 -16.85 -17.00 9.89
C GLU A 213 -17.27 -15.82 9.02
N PHE A 214 -16.42 -15.41 8.09
CA PHE A 214 -16.71 -14.33 7.16
C PHE A 214 -17.81 -14.71 6.17
N MET A 215 -17.77 -15.92 5.63
CA MET A 215 -18.78 -16.41 4.71
C MET A 215 -20.16 -16.54 5.36
N GLU A 216 -20.23 -16.93 6.63
CA GLU A 216 -21.50 -17.03 7.36
C GLU A 216 -22.12 -15.66 7.59
N VAL A 217 -21.34 -14.67 8.00
CA VAL A 217 -21.83 -13.29 8.21
C VAL A 217 -22.36 -12.69 6.90
N HIS A 218 -21.65 -12.89 5.78
CA HIS A 218 -22.06 -12.35 4.49
C HIS A 218 -23.28 -13.03 3.86
N LYS A 219 -23.55 -14.29 4.17
CA LYS A 219 -24.78 -14.97 3.72
C LYS A 219 -26.06 -14.27 4.19
N TYR A 220 -25.99 -13.58 5.32
CA TYR A 220 -27.15 -12.89 5.91
C TYR A 220 -27.20 -11.39 5.63
N ALA A 221 -26.07 -10.78 5.23
CA ALA A 221 -25.98 -9.33 5.16
C ALA A 221 -26.37 -8.74 3.80
N ASP A 222 -25.90 -9.28 2.70
CA ASP A 222 -26.25 -8.82 1.34
C ASP A 222 -25.70 -9.78 0.27
N PRO A 223 -26.57 -10.48 -0.51
CA PRO A 223 -26.14 -11.37 -1.59
C PRO A 223 -25.41 -10.64 -2.73
N ASP A 224 -25.76 -9.38 -3.01
CA ASP A 224 -25.19 -8.61 -4.12
C ASP A 224 -23.70 -8.26 -3.90
N THR A 225 -23.29 -8.02 -2.67
CA THR A 225 -21.90 -7.70 -2.32
C THR A 225 -20.97 -8.89 -2.59
N MET A 226 -21.45 -10.09 -2.37
CA MET A 226 -20.71 -11.33 -2.58
C MET A 226 -20.38 -11.58 -4.06
N PHE A 227 -21.25 -11.17 -4.98
CA PHE A 227 -21.05 -11.31 -6.42
C PHE A 227 -20.07 -10.28 -7.01
N ARG A 228 -19.97 -9.09 -6.43
CA ARG A 228 -19.07 -8.03 -6.89
C ARG A 228 -17.63 -8.21 -6.43
N GLY A 229 -17.34 -9.17 -5.55
CA GLY A 229 -15.99 -9.39 -5.04
C GLY A 229 -15.45 -8.28 -4.13
N GLU A 230 -16.27 -7.34 -3.74
CA GLU A 230 -15.94 -6.33 -2.74
C GLU A 230 -15.87 -6.99 -1.35
N ILE A 231 -14.92 -6.55 -0.52
CA ILE A 231 -14.80 -7.07 0.85
C ILE A 231 -15.84 -6.41 1.75
N GLY A 232 -16.25 -5.19 1.41
CA GLY A 232 -17.28 -4.46 2.13
C GLY A 232 -16.84 -3.98 3.52
N LYS A 233 -17.79 -3.96 4.45
CA LYS A 233 -17.61 -3.51 5.83
C LYS A 233 -17.86 -4.70 6.77
N LEU A 234 -16.94 -4.95 7.70
CA LEU A 234 -17.10 -5.94 8.76
C LEU A 234 -17.22 -5.22 10.11
N GLY A 235 -18.44 -5.18 10.66
CA GLY A 235 -18.71 -4.42 11.88
C GLY A 235 -18.35 -2.94 11.71
N ASN A 236 -17.39 -2.47 12.48
CA ASN A 236 -16.90 -1.08 12.48
C ASN A 236 -15.63 -0.89 11.60
N ILE A 237 -15.34 -1.80 10.68
CA ILE A 237 -14.11 -1.77 9.87
C ILE A 237 -14.47 -1.83 8.39
N ARG A 238 -13.96 -0.87 7.61
CA ARG A 238 -14.06 -0.82 6.16
C ARG A 238 -12.76 -1.31 5.53
N PHE A 239 -12.84 -2.25 4.61
CA PHE A 239 -11.69 -2.82 3.93
C PHE A 239 -11.40 -2.13 2.61
N ILE A 240 -10.14 -1.82 2.39
CA ILE A 240 -9.64 -1.28 1.12
C ILE A 240 -8.51 -2.17 0.64
N GLU A 241 -8.64 -2.65 -0.59
CA GLU A 241 -7.69 -3.55 -1.21
C GLU A 241 -6.72 -2.78 -2.10
N THR A 242 -5.42 -3.00 -1.90
CA THR A 242 -4.37 -2.48 -2.77
C THR A 242 -3.24 -3.48 -2.93
N SER A 243 -2.71 -3.59 -4.15
CA SER A 243 -1.54 -4.43 -4.45
C SER A 243 -0.24 -3.87 -3.86
N GLU A 244 -0.22 -2.59 -3.49
CA GLU A 244 0.93 -1.92 -2.86
C GLU A 244 0.95 -2.05 -1.33
N ALA A 245 0.01 -2.77 -0.72
CA ALA A 245 0.06 -3.05 0.71
C ALA A 245 1.37 -3.76 1.07
N LYS A 246 1.94 -3.42 2.24
CA LYS A 246 3.28 -3.87 2.62
C LYS A 246 3.36 -5.39 2.71
N ILE A 247 4.34 -5.94 2.01
CA ILE A 247 4.74 -7.35 2.10
C ILE A 247 6.20 -7.37 2.54
N TRP A 248 6.47 -8.07 3.62
CA TRP A 248 7.84 -8.30 4.11
C TRP A 248 8.44 -9.51 3.40
N LYS A 249 9.62 -9.34 2.81
CA LYS A 249 10.38 -10.39 2.08
C LYS A 249 11.84 -10.46 2.53
N ASP A 250 12.16 -9.77 3.61
CA ASP A 250 13.51 -9.62 4.14
C ASP A 250 13.85 -10.68 5.21
N ASP A 251 15.03 -10.58 5.78
CA ASP A 251 15.54 -11.46 6.84
C ASP A 251 14.70 -11.41 8.14
N THR A 252 13.74 -10.50 8.23
CA THR A 252 12.78 -10.45 9.35
C THR A 252 11.61 -11.41 9.16
N CYS A 253 11.49 -12.05 7.99
CA CYS A 253 10.51 -13.08 7.73
C CYS A 253 10.88 -14.40 8.42
N PRO A 254 9.88 -15.21 8.78
CA PRO A 254 10.11 -16.53 9.34
C PRO A 254 10.83 -17.45 8.38
N THR A 255 11.65 -18.35 8.90
CA THR A 255 12.28 -19.40 8.09
C THR A 255 11.20 -20.29 7.47
N GLY A 256 11.20 -20.40 6.15
CA GLY A 256 10.23 -21.23 5.40
C GLY A 256 8.98 -20.48 4.90
N LEU A 257 8.86 -19.19 5.15
CA LEU A 257 7.88 -18.31 4.52
C LEU A 257 8.58 -17.37 3.55
N ALA A 258 8.11 -17.32 2.31
CA ALA A 258 8.68 -16.44 1.27
C ALA A 258 8.30 -14.96 1.49
N ALA A 259 7.16 -14.71 2.15
CA ALA A 259 6.66 -13.37 2.40
C ALA A 259 5.63 -13.36 3.54
N VAL A 260 5.54 -12.22 4.24
CA VAL A 260 4.53 -11.95 5.27
C VAL A 260 3.74 -10.71 4.86
N SER A 261 2.43 -10.85 4.74
CA SER A 261 1.54 -9.73 4.44
C SER A 261 1.27 -8.91 5.70
N TYR A 262 1.20 -7.60 5.51
CA TYR A 262 0.84 -6.64 6.54
C TYR A 262 -0.54 -6.06 6.25
N THR A 263 -1.37 -6.01 7.27
CA THR A 263 -2.64 -5.30 7.22
C THR A 263 -2.54 -4.08 8.11
N HIS A 264 -2.82 -2.91 7.56
CA HIS A 264 -2.83 -1.64 8.30
C HIS A 264 -4.27 -1.27 8.63
N LEU A 265 -4.53 -1.02 9.92
CA LEU A 265 -5.77 -0.44 10.40
C LEU A 265 -5.50 1.01 10.76
N THR A 266 -6.09 1.94 10.01
CA THR A 266 -5.91 3.38 10.22
C THR A 266 -6.85 3.93 11.30
N LEU A 267 -6.30 4.88 12.01
CA LEU A 267 -7.04 5.76 12.93
C LEU A 267 -7.79 6.81 12.17
#